data_7f377ec1141e353a5095fe0764e87377
#
_entry.id   7f377ec1141e353a5095fe0764e87377
#
_cell.length_a   1.000
_cell.length_b   1.000
_cell.length_c   1.000
_cell.angle_alpha   90.00
_cell.angle_beta   90.00
_cell.angle_gamma   90.00
#
_symmetry.space_group_name_H-M   'P 1'
#
loop_
_entity.id
_entity.type
_entity.pdbx_description
1 polymer ?
#
loop_
_entity_poly.entity_id
_entity_poly.type
_entity_poly.pdbx_seq_one_letter_code
_entity_poly.pdbx_strand_id
1 'polypeptide(L)'
;MAGTRILTHFLSAIMLLCVFSHSQAFSGFGAEIDSYIKDSAKRYQVSEAMLRGLVKIEDGWYGNISHTGATGIGQFTVGTWNWLANTVEGVKIGMTPITSGNKNTSFDPRRNNKVNTLATALYARWHIEQFALRGIQPTDENLYMAHNIGLDGFYRATLGKSTAEDIKNMRRNGMKKWMSVSDFITYQKDNYTQNKLIANFVAPEQSNDRNLKWLAPKDNDNFIWIEPGEQQMVWIE
;
A
#
# COMPACT_ATOMS: atom_id res chain seq x y z
N MET A 1 -11.18 50.01 60.77
CA MET A 1 -11.10 50.24 59.31
C MET A 1 -10.80 48.90 58.67
N ALA A 2 -11.83 48.24 58.11
CA ALA A 2 -11.72 46.93 57.53
C ALA A 2 -11.49 47.10 56.02
N GLY A 3 -10.36 46.63 55.50
CA GLY A 3 -10.03 46.64 54.07
C GLY A 3 -10.49 45.37 53.44
N THR A 4 -11.52 45.46 52.63
CA THR A 4 -12.08 44.35 51.85
C THR A 4 -11.14 44.06 50.65
N ARG A 5 -10.50 42.88 50.64
CA ARG A 5 -9.74 42.44 49.50
C ARG A 5 -10.70 41.74 48.53
N ILE A 6 -10.91 42.35 47.37
CA ILE A 6 -11.64 41.77 46.23
C ILE A 6 -10.71 40.80 45.52
N LEU A 7 -11.03 39.51 45.60
CA LEU A 7 -10.31 38.45 44.89
C LEU A 7 -10.94 38.31 43.50
N THR A 8 -10.31 38.89 42.50
CA THR A 8 -10.71 38.73 41.10
C THR A 8 -10.25 37.38 40.61
N HIS A 9 -11.18 36.44 40.48
CA HIS A 9 -10.95 35.17 39.80
C HIS A 9 -10.93 35.40 38.29
N PHE A 10 -9.73 35.37 37.69
CA PHE A 10 -9.58 35.23 36.24
C PHE A 10 -9.91 33.79 35.86
N LEU A 11 -11.12 33.55 35.32
CA LEU A 11 -11.45 32.33 34.60
C LEU A 11 -10.76 32.41 33.24
N SER A 12 -9.60 31.79 33.12
CA SER A 12 -8.99 31.49 31.81
C SER A 12 -9.78 30.38 31.17
N ALA A 13 -10.70 30.74 30.29
CA ALA A 13 -11.32 29.80 29.36
C ALA A 13 -10.26 29.36 28.35
N ILE A 14 -9.61 28.22 28.61
CA ILE A 14 -8.80 27.55 27.62
C ILE A 14 -9.79 26.96 26.57
N MET A 15 -9.94 27.73 25.51
CA MET A 15 -10.65 27.25 24.31
C MET A 15 -9.76 26.19 23.64
N LEU A 16 -10.05 24.91 23.98
CA LEU A 16 -9.42 23.76 23.33
C LEU A 16 -9.91 23.73 21.88
N LEU A 17 -9.19 24.40 20.99
CA LEU A 17 -9.35 24.27 19.55
C LEU A 17 -8.98 22.83 19.20
N CYS A 18 -9.97 21.93 19.22
CA CYS A 18 -9.87 20.65 18.56
C CYS A 18 -9.71 20.92 17.06
N VAL A 19 -8.48 21.01 16.60
CA VAL A 19 -8.15 20.95 15.18
C VAL A 19 -8.50 19.52 14.77
N PHE A 20 -9.75 19.30 14.35
CA PHE A 20 -10.11 18.10 13.61
C PHE A 20 -9.35 18.16 12.30
N SER A 21 -8.17 17.53 12.28
CA SER A 21 -7.53 17.17 11.03
C SER A 21 -8.53 16.28 10.31
N HIS A 22 -9.23 16.84 9.32
CA HIS A 22 -10.03 16.04 8.40
C HIS A 22 -9.04 15.17 7.66
N SER A 23 -8.77 13.96 8.18
CA SER A 23 -8.17 12.94 7.37
C SER A 23 -9.16 12.67 6.26
N GLN A 24 -8.90 13.21 5.07
CA GLN A 24 -9.71 12.87 3.91
C GLN A 24 -9.65 11.34 3.77
N ALA A 25 -10.83 10.71 3.83
CA ALA A 25 -10.93 9.29 3.59
C ALA A 25 -10.32 9.01 2.22
N PHE A 26 -9.54 7.93 2.10
CA PHE A 26 -8.97 7.53 0.81
C PHE A 26 -10.13 7.23 -0.15
N SER A 27 -10.19 7.95 -1.27
CA SER A 27 -11.26 7.87 -2.27
C SER A 27 -10.88 7.03 -3.50
N GLY A 28 -9.78 6.27 -3.44
CA GLY A 28 -9.22 5.55 -4.58
C GLY A 28 -8.01 6.25 -5.18
N PHE A 29 -7.39 5.61 -6.18
CA PHE A 29 -6.25 6.16 -6.92
C PHE A 29 -6.66 6.99 -8.13
N GLY A 30 -7.97 7.10 -8.38
CA GLY A 30 -8.56 7.61 -9.60
C GLY A 30 -8.87 6.50 -10.61
N ALA A 31 -9.92 6.70 -11.41
CA ALA A 31 -10.48 5.67 -12.30
C ALA A 31 -9.44 5.03 -13.24
N GLU A 32 -8.47 5.80 -13.71
CA GLU A 32 -7.41 5.33 -14.61
C GLU A 32 -6.49 4.32 -13.91
N ILE A 33 -5.94 4.69 -12.74
CA ILE A 33 -5.01 3.82 -12.00
C ILE A 33 -5.75 2.62 -11.43
N ASP A 34 -6.96 2.80 -10.93
CA ASP A 34 -7.80 1.70 -10.43
C ASP A 34 -8.07 0.66 -11.54
N SER A 35 -8.33 1.11 -12.80
CA SER A 35 -8.45 0.22 -13.96
C SER A 35 -7.13 -0.51 -14.25
N TYR A 36 -6.00 0.18 -14.24
CA TYR A 36 -4.69 -0.45 -14.47
C TYR A 36 -4.34 -1.49 -13.42
N ILE A 37 -4.65 -1.24 -12.15
CA ILE A 37 -4.45 -2.22 -11.06
C ILE A 37 -5.28 -3.48 -11.33
N LYS A 38 -6.57 -3.32 -11.59
CA LYS A 38 -7.50 -4.43 -11.87
C LYS A 38 -7.04 -5.27 -13.07
N ASP A 39 -6.71 -4.61 -14.19
CA ASP A 39 -6.27 -5.29 -15.41
C ASP A 39 -4.93 -6.00 -15.23
N SER A 40 -4.00 -5.37 -14.50
CA SER A 40 -2.69 -5.96 -14.20
C SER A 40 -2.80 -7.16 -13.26
N ALA A 41 -3.65 -7.08 -12.24
CA ALA A 41 -3.92 -8.18 -11.31
C ALA A 41 -4.46 -9.41 -12.05
N LYS A 42 -5.45 -9.19 -12.92
CA LYS A 42 -6.03 -10.25 -13.76
C LYS A 42 -4.99 -10.86 -14.70
N ARG A 43 -4.21 -10.03 -15.39
CA ARG A 43 -3.21 -10.46 -16.37
C ARG A 43 -2.15 -11.38 -15.76
N TYR A 44 -1.64 -11.00 -14.59
CA TYR A 44 -0.55 -11.73 -13.93
C TYR A 44 -1.00 -12.68 -12.84
N GLN A 45 -2.33 -12.85 -12.66
CA GLN A 45 -2.91 -13.73 -11.64
C GLN A 45 -2.34 -13.44 -10.25
N VAL A 46 -2.30 -12.16 -9.90
CA VAL A 46 -1.94 -11.68 -8.57
C VAL A 46 -3.16 -11.04 -7.90
N SER A 47 -3.16 -10.97 -6.58
CA SER A 47 -4.26 -10.36 -5.83
C SER A 47 -4.39 -8.87 -6.17
N GLU A 48 -5.59 -8.43 -6.59
CA GLU A 48 -5.89 -7.01 -6.78
C GLU A 48 -5.74 -6.26 -5.45
N ALA A 49 -6.22 -6.84 -4.36
CA ALA A 49 -6.10 -6.27 -3.02
C ALA A 49 -4.64 -6.07 -2.61
N MET A 50 -3.77 -7.03 -2.97
CA MET A 50 -2.32 -6.94 -2.76
C MET A 50 -1.72 -5.77 -3.53
N LEU A 51 -2.02 -5.64 -4.83
CA LEU A 51 -1.51 -4.53 -5.65
C LEU A 51 -1.99 -3.17 -5.15
N ARG A 52 -3.27 -3.06 -4.77
CA ARG A 52 -3.83 -1.83 -4.19
C ARG A 52 -3.08 -1.44 -2.91
N GLY A 53 -2.82 -2.40 -2.03
CA GLY A 53 -2.05 -2.18 -0.81
C GLY A 53 -0.62 -1.71 -1.09
N LEU A 54 0.05 -2.33 -2.07
CA LEU A 54 1.39 -1.97 -2.49
C LEU A 54 1.44 -0.55 -3.08
N VAL A 55 0.55 -0.22 -4.01
CA VAL A 55 0.45 1.12 -4.58
C VAL A 55 0.19 2.17 -3.49
N LYS A 56 -0.65 1.84 -2.50
CA LYS A 56 -0.97 2.75 -1.40
C LYS A 56 0.22 3.03 -0.49
N ILE A 57 0.97 2.00 -0.11
CA ILE A 57 2.10 2.17 0.80
C ILE A 57 3.31 2.81 0.13
N GLU A 58 3.52 2.55 -1.17
CA GLU A 58 4.63 3.13 -1.95
C GLU A 58 4.41 4.61 -2.28
N ASP A 59 3.16 5.09 -2.23
CA ASP A 59 2.75 6.50 -2.40
C ASP A 59 3.28 7.18 -3.69
N GLY A 60 3.67 6.36 -4.67
CA GLY A 60 4.26 6.81 -5.94
C GLY A 60 3.25 7.31 -6.96
N TRP A 61 1.97 7.10 -6.74
CA TRP A 61 0.87 7.45 -7.65
C TRP A 61 0.61 8.96 -7.74
N TYR A 62 1.11 9.77 -6.80
CA TYR A 62 1.16 11.22 -6.88
C TYR A 62 2.34 11.77 -7.70
N GLY A 63 3.18 10.90 -8.28
CA GLY A 63 4.37 11.31 -9.02
C GLY A 63 5.61 11.57 -8.18
N ASN A 64 5.59 11.18 -6.92
CA ASN A 64 6.71 11.34 -5.99
C ASN A 64 7.93 10.52 -6.43
N ILE A 65 9.12 11.08 -6.19
CA ILE A 65 10.40 10.39 -6.31
C ILE A 65 10.92 10.20 -4.89
N SER A 66 11.25 8.96 -4.52
CA SER A 66 11.81 8.69 -3.19
C SER A 66 13.22 9.28 -3.04
N HIS A 67 13.70 9.38 -1.80
CA HIS A 67 15.08 9.81 -1.52
C HIS A 67 16.15 8.88 -2.13
N THR A 68 15.80 7.64 -2.47
CA THR A 68 16.67 6.69 -3.18
C THR A 68 16.52 6.75 -4.71
N GLY A 69 15.65 7.62 -5.22
CA GLY A 69 15.37 7.77 -6.64
C GLY A 69 14.40 6.73 -7.19
N ALA A 70 13.64 6.02 -6.34
CA ALA A 70 12.55 5.18 -6.78
C ALA A 70 11.41 6.05 -7.32
N THR A 71 10.74 5.60 -8.37
CA THR A 71 9.82 6.44 -9.15
C THR A 71 8.64 5.61 -9.67
N GLY A 72 7.49 6.29 -9.82
CA GLY A 72 6.26 5.72 -10.39
C GLY A 72 5.45 4.93 -9.36
N ILE A 73 4.32 4.38 -9.80
CA ILE A 73 3.29 3.76 -8.97
C ILE A 73 3.85 2.67 -8.05
N GLY A 74 4.72 1.80 -8.58
CA GLY A 74 5.38 0.72 -7.81
C GLY A 74 6.74 1.12 -7.23
N GLN A 75 7.12 2.40 -7.28
CA GLN A 75 8.38 2.92 -6.73
C GLN A 75 9.62 2.10 -7.12
N PHE A 76 9.78 1.86 -8.43
CA PHE A 76 10.92 1.11 -8.94
C PHE A 76 12.22 1.90 -8.84
N THR A 77 13.27 1.25 -8.33
CA THR A 77 14.65 1.73 -8.52
C THR A 77 15.09 1.55 -9.98
N VAL A 78 16.15 2.27 -10.40
CA VAL A 78 16.72 2.12 -11.75
C VAL A 78 17.16 0.67 -12.02
N GLY A 79 17.82 0.04 -11.03
CA GLY A 79 18.34 -1.32 -11.19
C GLY A 79 17.24 -2.34 -11.40
N THR A 80 16.21 -2.34 -10.54
CA THR A 80 15.08 -3.27 -10.64
C THR A 80 14.30 -3.05 -11.93
N TRP A 81 14.05 -1.78 -12.29
CA TRP A 81 13.35 -1.47 -13.53
C TRP A 81 14.11 -1.97 -14.77
N ASN A 82 15.40 -1.66 -14.87
CA ASN A 82 16.19 -2.05 -16.04
C ASN A 82 16.36 -3.57 -16.14
N TRP A 83 16.50 -4.25 -14.99
CA TRP A 83 16.50 -5.70 -14.98
C TRP A 83 15.18 -6.25 -15.56
N LEU A 84 14.04 -5.76 -15.11
CA LEU A 84 12.73 -6.23 -15.56
C LEU A 84 12.46 -5.84 -17.02
N ALA A 85 12.86 -4.63 -17.44
CA ALA A 85 12.72 -4.14 -18.81
C ALA A 85 13.51 -4.97 -19.84
N ASN A 86 14.57 -5.65 -19.40
CA ASN A 86 15.37 -6.54 -20.25
C ASN A 86 14.84 -7.99 -20.30
N THR A 87 13.77 -8.30 -19.56
CA THR A 87 13.10 -9.60 -19.68
C THR A 87 12.16 -9.62 -20.89
N VAL A 88 11.86 -10.82 -21.40
CA VAL A 88 10.88 -10.99 -22.48
C VAL A 88 9.53 -10.40 -22.10
N GLU A 89 9.08 -10.64 -20.86
CA GLU A 89 7.79 -10.15 -20.38
C GLU A 89 7.79 -8.62 -20.16
N GLY A 90 8.91 -8.04 -19.69
CA GLY A 90 9.06 -6.59 -19.58
C GLY A 90 8.95 -5.90 -20.95
N VAL A 91 9.61 -6.43 -21.97
CA VAL A 91 9.50 -5.92 -23.36
C VAL A 91 8.06 -6.01 -23.86
N LYS A 92 7.36 -7.14 -23.63
CA LYS A 92 5.97 -7.35 -24.05
C LYS A 92 4.98 -6.36 -23.47
N ILE A 93 5.25 -5.81 -22.27
CA ILE A 93 4.38 -4.80 -21.64
C ILE A 93 4.80 -3.35 -21.96
N GLY A 94 5.81 -3.19 -22.81
CA GLY A 94 6.27 -1.88 -23.27
C GLY A 94 7.25 -1.20 -22.32
N MET A 95 7.93 -1.95 -21.44
CA MET A 95 9.01 -1.39 -20.63
C MET A 95 10.20 -1.03 -21.53
N THR A 96 10.77 0.12 -21.26
CA THR A 96 12.03 0.57 -21.89
C THR A 96 13.06 0.88 -20.81
N PRO A 97 14.36 0.63 -21.06
CA PRO A 97 15.41 0.89 -20.09
C PRO A 97 15.53 2.37 -19.71
N ILE A 98 15.90 2.60 -18.47
CA ILE A 98 16.31 3.92 -17.98
C ILE A 98 17.76 4.15 -18.36
N THR A 99 18.01 5.30 -18.95
CA THR A 99 19.33 5.79 -19.33
C THR A 99 19.68 7.08 -18.57
N SER A 100 20.91 7.55 -18.67
CA SER A 100 21.30 8.85 -18.11
C SER A 100 20.50 10.02 -18.72
N GLY A 101 20.03 9.88 -19.97
CA GLY A 101 19.31 10.93 -20.69
C GLY A 101 17.83 11.02 -20.32
N ASN A 102 17.19 9.92 -19.88
CA ASN A 102 15.76 9.94 -19.53
C ASN A 102 15.47 9.87 -18.03
N LYS A 103 16.44 9.48 -17.21
CA LYS A 103 16.29 9.33 -15.76
C LYS A 103 15.82 10.63 -15.09
N ASN A 104 14.78 10.54 -14.30
CA ASN A 104 14.18 11.64 -13.53
C ASN A 104 13.67 12.82 -14.37
N THR A 105 13.55 12.66 -15.69
CA THR A 105 12.95 13.63 -16.60
C THR A 105 11.46 13.33 -16.81
N SER A 106 10.76 14.13 -17.60
CA SER A 106 9.39 13.83 -18.06
C SER A 106 9.33 12.57 -18.95
N PHE A 107 10.46 12.17 -19.55
CA PHE A 107 10.59 10.97 -20.38
C PHE A 107 11.06 9.73 -19.61
N ASP A 108 11.17 9.80 -18.27
CA ASP A 108 11.50 8.64 -17.46
C ASP A 108 10.39 7.57 -17.61
N PRO A 109 10.72 6.36 -18.14
CA PRO A 109 9.70 5.37 -18.47
C PRO A 109 8.90 4.88 -17.26
N ARG A 110 9.42 5.03 -16.04
CA ARG A 110 8.71 4.70 -14.80
C ARG A 110 7.53 5.62 -14.53
N ARG A 111 7.43 6.78 -15.19
CA ARG A 111 6.32 7.72 -15.05
C ARG A 111 5.08 7.33 -15.87
N ASN A 112 5.19 6.34 -16.74
CA ASN A 112 4.04 5.80 -17.44
C ASN A 112 3.23 4.92 -16.47
N ASN A 113 2.11 5.43 -16.00
CA ASN A 113 1.26 4.78 -14.98
C ASN A 113 0.84 3.36 -15.40
N LYS A 114 0.41 3.18 -16.65
CA LYS A 114 -0.01 1.87 -17.16
C LYS A 114 1.14 0.86 -17.15
N VAL A 115 2.27 1.23 -17.74
CA VAL A 115 3.44 0.35 -17.82
C VAL A 115 3.99 0.06 -16.43
N ASN A 116 4.02 1.06 -15.54
CA ASN A 116 4.51 0.90 -14.18
C ASN A 116 3.61 -0.04 -13.34
N THR A 117 2.28 0.08 -13.48
CA THR A 117 1.35 -0.83 -12.79
C THR A 117 1.48 -2.26 -13.32
N LEU A 118 1.59 -2.43 -14.64
CA LEU A 118 1.86 -3.74 -15.24
C LEU A 118 3.19 -4.35 -14.75
N ALA A 119 4.24 -3.53 -14.69
CA ALA A 119 5.55 -3.95 -14.17
C ALA A 119 5.48 -4.36 -12.69
N THR A 120 4.67 -3.65 -11.88
CA THR A 120 4.46 -3.99 -10.47
C THR A 120 3.81 -5.37 -10.32
N ALA A 121 2.77 -5.65 -11.10
CA ALA A 121 2.10 -6.95 -11.09
C ALA A 121 3.00 -8.08 -11.64
N LEU A 122 3.76 -7.82 -12.72
CA LEU A 122 4.73 -8.74 -13.27
C LEU A 122 5.82 -9.09 -12.23
N TYR A 123 6.31 -8.10 -11.51
CA TYR A 123 7.33 -8.30 -10.47
C TYR A 123 6.78 -9.09 -9.28
N ALA A 124 5.53 -8.82 -8.87
CA ALA A 124 4.85 -9.61 -7.86
C ALA A 124 4.67 -11.07 -8.29
N ARG A 125 4.28 -11.31 -9.55
CA ARG A 125 4.19 -12.67 -10.11
C ARG A 125 5.51 -13.40 -10.09
N TRP A 126 6.58 -12.73 -10.50
CA TRP A 126 7.93 -13.28 -10.41
C TRP A 126 8.31 -13.64 -8.97
N HIS A 127 7.97 -12.79 -7.99
CA HIS A 127 8.18 -13.11 -6.57
C HIS A 127 7.44 -14.38 -6.13
N ILE A 128 6.18 -14.57 -6.56
CA ILE A 128 5.41 -15.79 -6.26
C ILE A 128 6.16 -17.04 -6.75
N GLU A 129 6.67 -17.00 -7.97
CA GLU A 129 7.43 -18.11 -8.56
C GLU A 129 8.75 -18.35 -7.80
N GLN A 130 9.44 -17.29 -7.43
CA GLN A 130 10.65 -17.37 -6.63
C GLN A 130 10.42 -17.86 -5.20
N PHE A 131 9.26 -17.54 -4.62
CA PHE A 131 8.87 -18.04 -3.29
C PHE A 131 8.63 -19.54 -3.29
N ALA A 132 7.99 -20.07 -4.35
CA ALA A 132 7.79 -21.50 -4.50
C ALA A 132 9.13 -22.26 -4.47
N LEU A 133 10.17 -21.73 -5.12
CA LEU A 133 11.52 -22.33 -5.15
C LEU A 133 12.25 -22.25 -3.78
N ARG A 134 11.84 -21.34 -2.89
CA ARG A 134 12.47 -21.08 -1.59
C ARG A 134 11.64 -21.55 -0.40
N GLY A 135 10.48 -22.16 -0.65
CA GLY A 135 9.56 -22.57 0.41
C GLY A 135 8.95 -21.41 1.20
N ILE A 136 8.85 -20.22 0.60
CA ILE A 136 8.23 -19.04 1.21
C ILE A 136 6.74 -19.03 0.83
N GLN A 137 5.87 -18.81 1.82
CA GLN A 137 4.44 -18.64 1.55
C GLN A 137 4.19 -17.31 0.82
N PRO A 138 3.45 -17.30 -0.31
CA PRO A 138 3.21 -16.11 -1.12
C PRO A 138 2.06 -15.26 -0.54
N THR A 139 2.14 -14.92 0.76
CA THR A 139 1.18 -13.98 1.35
C THR A 139 1.41 -12.56 0.81
N ASP A 140 0.38 -11.73 0.82
CA ASP A 140 0.46 -10.34 0.37
C ASP A 140 1.57 -9.57 1.10
N GLU A 141 1.72 -9.79 2.41
CA GLU A 141 2.73 -9.18 3.27
C GLU A 141 4.14 -9.64 2.90
N ASN A 142 4.31 -10.93 2.55
CA ASN A 142 5.60 -11.46 2.11
C ASN A 142 5.99 -10.91 0.73
N LEU A 143 5.02 -10.78 -0.18
CA LEU A 143 5.23 -10.16 -1.50
C LEU A 143 5.65 -8.70 -1.37
N TYR A 144 4.99 -7.95 -0.48
CA TYR A 144 5.41 -6.59 -0.16
C TYR A 144 6.84 -6.55 0.40
N MET A 145 7.20 -7.44 1.35
CA MET A 145 8.55 -7.46 1.90
C MET A 145 9.62 -7.74 0.83
N ALA A 146 9.36 -8.68 -0.08
CA ALA A 146 10.27 -8.95 -1.20
C ALA A 146 10.38 -7.76 -2.17
N HIS A 147 9.31 -7.00 -2.35
CA HIS A 147 9.33 -5.75 -3.11
C HIS A 147 10.16 -4.67 -2.40
N ASN A 148 9.94 -4.48 -1.10
CA ASN A 148 10.53 -3.40 -0.30
C ASN A 148 12.04 -3.56 -0.07
N ILE A 149 12.51 -4.74 0.36
CA ILE A 149 13.92 -5.00 0.70
C ILE A 149 14.64 -5.95 -0.26
N GLY A 150 13.97 -6.35 -1.32
CA GLY A 150 14.47 -7.33 -2.29
C GLY A 150 14.29 -8.78 -1.83
N LEU A 151 14.09 -9.68 -2.82
CA LEU A 151 13.81 -11.09 -2.59
C LEU A 151 14.87 -11.77 -1.71
N ASP A 152 16.14 -11.62 -2.06
CA ASP A 152 17.22 -12.32 -1.36
C ASP A 152 17.46 -11.76 0.05
N GLY A 153 17.30 -10.44 0.23
CA GLY A 153 17.34 -9.80 1.55
C GLY A 153 16.22 -10.30 2.44
N PHE A 154 15.00 -10.39 1.90
CA PHE A 154 13.86 -10.94 2.63
C PHE A 154 14.06 -12.43 2.96
N TYR A 155 14.50 -13.23 1.99
CA TYR A 155 14.77 -14.65 2.22
C TYR A 155 15.82 -14.88 3.32
N ARG A 156 16.97 -14.17 3.27
CA ARG A 156 17.96 -14.26 4.36
C ARG A 156 17.41 -13.82 5.71
N ALA A 157 16.55 -12.82 5.72
CA ALA A 157 15.90 -12.36 6.94
C ALA A 157 14.98 -13.43 7.56
N THR A 158 14.21 -14.18 6.74
CA THR A 158 13.36 -15.29 7.22
C THR A 158 14.18 -16.43 7.82
N LEU A 159 15.42 -16.58 7.40
CA LEU A 159 16.35 -17.59 7.91
C LEU A 159 17.19 -17.09 9.11
N GLY A 160 17.03 -15.84 9.55
CA GLY A 160 17.87 -15.24 10.57
C GLY A 160 19.34 -15.02 10.12
N LYS A 161 19.57 -14.90 8.80
CA LYS A 161 20.90 -14.83 8.16
C LYS A 161 21.16 -13.50 7.44
N SER A 162 20.51 -12.43 7.87
CA SER A 162 20.69 -11.10 7.27
C SER A 162 22.14 -10.64 7.34
N THR A 163 22.66 -10.15 6.22
CA THR A 163 23.99 -9.59 6.10
C THR A 163 24.04 -8.12 6.55
N ALA A 164 25.22 -7.55 6.69
CA ALA A 164 25.40 -6.13 6.98
C ALA A 164 24.78 -5.25 5.87
N GLU A 165 24.87 -5.67 4.60
CA GLU A 165 24.26 -4.94 3.48
C GLU A 165 22.71 -5.05 3.51
N ASP A 166 22.15 -6.19 3.90
CA ASP A 166 20.71 -6.32 4.11
C ASP A 166 20.22 -5.35 5.19
N ILE A 167 20.93 -5.30 6.33
CA ILE A 167 20.59 -4.38 7.42
C ILE A 167 20.71 -2.92 6.97
N LYS A 168 21.72 -2.59 6.19
CA LYS A 168 21.88 -1.26 5.61
C LYS A 168 20.72 -0.91 4.67
N ASN A 169 20.28 -1.86 3.85
CA ASN A 169 19.11 -1.69 2.98
C ASN A 169 17.83 -1.52 3.81
N MET A 170 17.60 -2.35 4.84
CA MET A 170 16.47 -2.20 5.75
C MET A 170 16.46 -0.82 6.44
N ARG A 171 17.61 -0.30 6.84
CA ARG A 171 17.73 1.07 7.40
C ARG A 171 17.33 2.15 6.41
N ARG A 172 17.65 2.01 5.13
CA ARG A 172 17.18 2.90 4.06
C ARG A 172 15.67 2.84 3.89
N ASN A 173 15.07 1.68 4.19
CA ASN A 173 13.63 1.43 4.14
C ASN A 173 12.92 1.63 5.50
N GLY A 174 13.52 2.38 6.42
CA GLY A 174 12.86 2.83 7.63
C GLY A 174 13.17 2.05 8.92
N MET A 175 14.06 1.04 8.89
CA MET A 175 14.50 0.34 10.09
C MET A 175 15.20 1.31 11.03
N LYS A 176 14.70 1.44 12.25
CA LYS A 176 15.29 2.29 13.28
C LYS A 176 16.50 1.62 13.94
N LYS A 177 17.40 2.40 14.56
CA LYS A 177 18.62 1.87 15.19
C LYS A 177 18.37 0.84 16.29
N TRP A 178 17.25 0.96 16.98
CA TRP A 178 16.84 0.09 18.08
C TRP A 178 16.06 -1.16 17.65
N MET A 179 15.66 -1.26 16.38
CA MET A 179 14.92 -2.42 15.85
C MET A 179 15.86 -3.58 15.55
N SER A 180 15.45 -4.80 15.90
CA SER A 180 15.98 -6.02 15.32
C SER A 180 15.45 -6.21 13.88
N VAL A 181 16.02 -7.15 13.12
CA VAL A 181 15.49 -7.53 11.80
C VAL A 181 14.05 -8.02 11.89
N SER A 182 13.73 -8.81 12.90
CA SER A 182 12.38 -9.31 13.14
C SER A 182 11.40 -8.19 13.43
N ASP A 183 11.76 -7.24 14.31
CA ASP A 183 10.91 -6.08 14.62
C ASP A 183 10.63 -5.25 13.38
N PHE A 184 11.64 -5.03 12.55
CA PHE A 184 11.49 -4.30 11.29
C PHE A 184 10.53 -5.00 10.33
N ILE A 185 10.67 -6.33 10.15
CA ILE A 185 9.79 -7.11 9.26
C ILE A 185 8.35 -7.07 9.77
N THR A 186 8.14 -7.27 11.07
CA THR A 186 6.81 -7.19 11.68
C THR A 186 6.21 -5.80 11.47
N TYR A 187 6.95 -4.75 11.81
CA TYR A 187 6.52 -3.37 11.62
C TYR A 187 6.11 -3.06 10.16
N GLN A 188 6.93 -3.49 9.19
CA GLN A 188 6.64 -3.24 7.78
C GLN A 188 5.42 -4.02 7.27
N LYS A 189 5.25 -5.26 7.72
CA LYS A 189 4.06 -6.07 7.39
C LYS A 189 2.79 -5.47 7.96
N ASP A 190 2.82 -5.02 9.22
CA ASP A 190 1.68 -4.37 9.86
C ASP A 190 1.32 -3.06 9.15
N ASN A 191 2.33 -2.24 8.82
CA ASN A 191 2.13 -1.01 8.06
C ASN A 191 1.54 -1.29 6.67
N TYR A 192 2.03 -2.31 5.98
CA TYR A 192 1.47 -2.74 4.70
C TYR A 192 0.01 -3.20 4.84
N THR A 193 -0.30 -4.02 5.85
CA THR A 193 -1.65 -4.51 6.11
C THR A 193 -2.63 -3.36 6.34
N GLN A 194 -2.24 -2.33 7.11
CA GLN A 194 -3.06 -1.13 7.29
C GLN A 194 -3.29 -0.39 5.98
N ASN A 195 -2.25 -0.19 5.17
CA ASN A 195 -2.40 0.46 3.86
C ASN A 195 -3.25 -0.37 2.90
N LYS A 196 -3.13 -1.71 2.91
CA LYS A 196 -3.97 -2.63 2.14
C LYS A 196 -5.44 -2.50 2.54
N LEU A 197 -5.75 -2.46 3.83
CA LEU A 197 -7.11 -2.26 4.32
C LEU A 197 -7.68 -0.93 3.83
N ILE A 198 -6.94 0.17 3.99
CA ILE A 198 -7.36 1.49 3.52
C ILE A 198 -7.61 1.50 2.01
N ALA A 199 -6.68 0.92 1.22
CA ALA A 199 -6.75 0.92 -0.25
C ALA A 199 -7.92 0.09 -0.79
N ASN A 200 -8.37 -0.90 -0.04
CA ASN A 200 -9.49 -1.77 -0.43
C ASN A 200 -10.81 -1.34 0.21
N PHE A 201 -10.78 -0.47 1.21
CA PHE A 201 -11.95 0.18 1.78
C PHE A 201 -12.26 1.46 0.98
N VAL A 202 -12.60 1.30 -0.28
CA VAL A 202 -13.15 2.41 -1.05
C VAL A 202 -14.59 2.56 -0.58
N ALA A 203 -14.89 3.70 0.08
CA ALA A 203 -16.28 4.06 0.31
C ALA A 203 -17.01 3.97 -1.04
N PRO A 204 -18.19 3.33 -1.13
CA PRO A 204 -18.92 3.30 -2.38
C PRO A 204 -19.02 4.74 -2.88
N GLU A 205 -18.64 4.99 -4.14
CA GLU A 205 -18.88 6.27 -4.77
C GLU A 205 -20.29 6.69 -4.39
N GLN A 206 -20.43 7.88 -3.80
CA GLN A 206 -21.73 8.46 -3.67
C GLN A 206 -22.22 8.60 -5.11
N SER A 207 -22.95 7.59 -5.57
CA SER A 207 -23.62 7.67 -6.84
C SER A 207 -24.42 8.96 -6.76
N ASN A 208 -24.12 9.91 -7.64
CA ASN A 208 -24.88 11.14 -7.83
C ASN A 208 -26.29 10.80 -8.36
N ASP A 209 -26.78 9.63 -8.03
CA ASP A 209 -28.13 9.21 -8.27
C ASP A 209 -29.02 9.90 -7.24
N ARG A 210 -29.34 11.18 -7.54
CA ARG A 210 -30.26 12.01 -6.78
C ARG A 210 -31.67 11.40 -6.66
N ASN A 211 -31.82 10.15 -7.07
CA ASN A 211 -33.05 9.36 -7.01
C ASN A 211 -33.07 8.29 -5.92
N LEU A 212 -31.99 8.15 -5.11
CA LEU A 212 -32.05 7.32 -3.91
C LEU A 212 -32.95 8.04 -2.88
N LYS A 213 -34.24 7.77 -2.99
CA LYS A 213 -35.20 8.12 -1.97
C LYS A 213 -34.88 7.29 -0.74
N TRP A 214 -34.30 7.90 0.29
CA TRP A 214 -34.20 7.29 1.61
C TRP A 214 -35.63 6.96 2.05
N LEU A 215 -35.99 5.69 1.99
CA LEU A 215 -37.17 5.21 2.68
C LEU A 215 -36.78 5.15 4.15
N ALA A 216 -37.21 6.12 4.93
CA ALA A 216 -37.14 6.02 6.38
C ALA A 216 -37.82 4.70 6.81
N PRO A 217 -37.18 3.90 7.70
CA PRO A 217 -37.83 2.73 8.23
C PRO A 217 -39.18 3.16 8.82
N LYS A 218 -40.27 2.54 8.40
CA LYS A 218 -41.56 2.71 9.08
C LYS A 218 -41.41 2.11 10.48
N ASP A 219 -41.82 2.85 11.49
CA ASP A 219 -41.63 2.57 12.92
C ASP A 219 -42.34 1.28 13.42
N ASN A 220 -42.51 0.25 12.59
CA ASN A 220 -43.22 -0.98 12.97
C ASN A 220 -42.63 -2.29 12.42
N ASP A 221 -41.41 -2.30 11.94
CA ASP A 221 -40.82 -3.55 11.50
C ASP A 221 -39.92 -4.13 12.59
N ASN A 222 -40.36 -5.25 13.15
CA ASN A 222 -39.58 -6.11 14.02
C ASN A 222 -38.30 -6.52 13.27
N PHE A 223 -37.17 -5.93 13.63
CA PHE A 223 -35.87 -6.39 13.13
C PHE A 223 -35.61 -7.77 13.71
N ILE A 224 -35.71 -8.81 12.87
CA ILE A 224 -35.22 -10.11 13.20
C ILE A 224 -33.72 -10.09 12.91
N TRP A 225 -32.91 -10.10 13.95
CA TRP A 225 -31.50 -10.38 13.84
C TRP A 225 -31.34 -11.82 13.35
N ILE A 226 -30.91 -11.99 12.11
CA ILE A 226 -30.46 -13.30 11.63
C ILE A 226 -28.98 -13.40 12.03
N GLU A 227 -28.69 -14.22 13.03
CA GLU A 227 -27.29 -14.58 13.32
C GLU A 227 -26.68 -15.17 12.05
N PRO A 228 -25.44 -14.76 11.66
CA PRO A 228 -24.76 -15.40 10.56
C PRO A 228 -24.60 -16.89 10.89
N GLY A 229 -25.36 -17.74 10.22
CA GLY A 229 -25.19 -19.17 10.36
C GLY A 229 -23.75 -19.54 10.00
N GLU A 230 -23.17 -20.45 10.79
CA GLU A 230 -21.89 -21.05 10.47
C GLU A 230 -21.92 -21.59 9.05
N GLN A 231 -21.20 -20.96 8.13
CA GLN A 231 -21.03 -21.51 6.79
C GLN A 231 -20.14 -22.74 6.91
N GLN A 232 -20.74 -23.91 6.92
CA GLN A 232 -20.01 -25.16 6.73
C GLN A 232 -19.36 -25.12 5.36
N MET A 233 -18.03 -25.07 5.34
CA MET A 233 -17.25 -25.26 4.10
C MET A 233 -17.47 -26.69 3.64
N VAL A 234 -18.21 -26.85 2.55
CA VAL A 234 -18.32 -28.14 1.85
C VAL A 234 -17.11 -28.26 0.93
N TRP A 235 -16.20 -29.17 1.28
CA TRP A 235 -15.14 -29.59 0.37
C TRP A 235 -15.79 -30.48 -0.69
N ILE A 236 -15.68 -30.07 -1.96
CA ILE A 236 -16.03 -30.92 -3.09
C ILE A 236 -14.78 -31.72 -3.43
N GLU A 237 -14.86 -33.05 -3.29
CA GLU A 237 -13.84 -34.00 -3.72
C GLU A 237 -13.72 -34.05 -5.24
#